data_98fa29754f2e7d74355249d215174453
#
_entry.id   98fa29754f2e7d74355249d215174453
#
_cell.length_a   1.000
_cell.length_b   1.000
_cell.length_c   1.000
_cell.angle_alpha   90.00
_cell.angle_beta   90.00
_cell.angle_gamma   90.00
#
_symmetry.space_group_name_H-M   'P 1'
#
loop_
_entity.id
_entity.type
_entity.pdbx_description
1 polymer ?
#
loop_
_entity_poly.entity_id
_entity_poly.type
_entity_poly.pdbx_seq_one_letter_code
_entity_poly.pdbx_strand_id
1 'polypeptide(L)'
;MQINKSLSQEIYTDAGEARKEKAKKYINQGKVNIIRTNYEDPNNFSITSIVSGNFDEYQVNIEVQKGELEIASCECLDYAKNYNMCKHIVATLMKFEQTKYWDNE
;
A
#
# COMPACT_ATOMS: atom_id res chain seq x y z
N MET A 1 2.10 -1.56 11.80
CA MET A 1 2.90 -2.76 11.61
C MET A 1 4.15 -2.44 10.81
N GLN A 2 5.25 -3.11 11.11
CA GLN A 2 6.50 -2.82 10.44
C GLN A 2 6.64 -3.61 9.15
N ILE A 3 7.27 -2.99 8.16
CA ILE A 3 7.63 -3.61 6.88
C ILE A 3 9.16 -3.59 6.80
N ASN A 4 9.74 -4.58 6.15
CA ASN A 4 11.18 -4.61 5.88
C ASN A 4 11.58 -3.27 5.21
N LYS A 5 12.57 -2.57 5.79
CA LYS A 5 12.96 -1.24 5.32
C LYS A 5 13.47 -1.22 3.89
N SER A 6 14.24 -2.23 3.50
CA SER A 6 14.75 -2.31 2.12
C SER A 6 13.61 -2.43 1.13
N LEU A 7 12.60 -3.23 1.46
CA LEU A 7 11.42 -3.40 0.61
C LEU A 7 10.61 -2.11 0.53
N SER A 8 10.36 -1.45 1.65
CA SER A 8 9.66 -0.16 1.68
C SER A 8 10.35 0.87 0.82
N GLN A 9 11.66 1.02 0.97
CA GLN A 9 12.43 1.98 0.21
C GLN A 9 12.39 1.69 -1.28
N GLU A 10 12.50 0.42 -1.66
CA GLU A 10 12.43 0.02 -3.06
C GLU A 10 11.07 0.39 -3.67
N ILE A 11 9.99 0.06 -2.97
CA ILE A 11 8.63 0.36 -3.43
C ILE A 11 8.43 1.87 -3.59
N TYR A 12 8.82 2.65 -2.59
CA TYR A 12 8.62 4.10 -2.62
C TYR A 12 9.51 4.77 -3.67
N THR A 13 10.70 4.26 -3.88
CA THR A 13 11.60 4.75 -4.93
C THR A 13 11.01 4.47 -6.32
N ASP A 14 10.50 3.26 -6.54
CA ASP A 14 9.89 2.89 -7.80
C ASP A 14 8.63 3.70 -8.09
N ALA A 15 7.86 4.02 -7.07
CA ALA A 15 6.64 4.82 -7.22
C ALA A 15 6.95 6.27 -7.62
N GLY A 16 8.01 6.85 -7.05
CA GLY A 16 8.40 8.23 -7.28
C GLY A 16 7.70 9.22 -6.37
N GLU A 17 8.24 10.44 -6.31
CA GLU A 17 7.76 11.47 -5.39
C GLU A 17 6.32 11.91 -5.66
N ALA A 18 5.92 12.01 -6.93
CA ALA A 18 4.58 12.45 -7.28
C ALA A 18 3.52 11.49 -6.73
N ARG A 19 3.75 10.18 -6.86
CA ARG A 19 2.82 9.18 -6.34
C ARG A 19 2.81 9.14 -4.81
N LYS A 20 3.96 9.35 -4.18
CA LYS A 20 4.07 9.41 -2.73
C LYS A 20 3.27 10.60 -2.17
N GLU A 21 3.37 11.76 -2.78
CA GLU A 21 2.63 12.94 -2.35
C GLU A 21 1.11 12.74 -2.50
N LYS A 22 0.67 12.15 -3.60
CA LYS A 22 -0.74 11.83 -3.80
C LYS A 22 -1.22 10.80 -2.77
N ALA A 23 -0.39 9.81 -2.46
CA ALA A 23 -0.70 8.80 -1.45
C ALA A 23 -0.94 9.43 -0.08
N LYS A 24 -0.08 10.36 0.32
CA LYS A 24 -0.23 11.08 1.59
C LYS A 24 -1.56 11.84 1.64
N LYS A 25 -1.96 12.45 0.55
CA LYS A 25 -3.25 13.16 0.47
C LYS A 25 -4.42 12.21 0.67
N TYR A 26 -4.39 11.04 0.05
CA TYR A 26 -5.44 10.04 0.22
C TYR A 26 -5.56 9.59 1.67
N ILE A 27 -4.44 9.38 2.34
CA ILE A 27 -4.44 8.99 3.76
C ILE A 27 -5.03 10.12 4.61
N ASN A 28 -4.59 11.35 4.38
CA ASN A 28 -5.05 12.51 5.15
C ASN A 28 -6.54 12.78 4.95
N GLN A 29 -7.08 12.42 3.81
CA GLN A 29 -8.51 12.57 3.49
C GLN A 29 -9.36 11.39 3.96
N GLY A 30 -8.75 10.38 4.59
CA GLY A 30 -9.47 9.20 5.07
C GLY A 30 -9.96 8.29 3.96
N LYS A 31 -9.32 8.31 2.81
CA LYS A 31 -9.75 7.55 1.64
C LYS A 31 -9.18 6.13 1.55
N VAL A 32 -8.29 5.76 2.46
CA VAL A 32 -7.66 4.44 2.47
C VAL A 32 -8.27 3.61 3.59
N ASN A 33 -8.94 2.52 3.23
CA ASN A 33 -9.58 1.62 4.19
C ASN A 33 -9.02 0.22 4.06
N ILE A 34 -8.18 -0.18 5.01
CA ILE A 34 -7.62 -1.53 5.05
C ILE A 34 -8.68 -2.46 5.62
N ILE A 35 -9.14 -3.42 4.81
CA ILE A 35 -10.25 -4.31 5.19
C ILE A 35 -9.78 -5.68 5.64
N ARG A 36 -8.55 -6.07 5.29
CA ARG A 36 -8.00 -7.35 5.69
C ARG A 36 -6.49 -7.28 5.77
N THR A 37 -5.93 -7.84 6.82
CA THR A 37 -4.49 -8.02 6.94
C THR A 37 -4.21 -9.42 7.46
N ASN A 38 -3.11 -10.00 7.00
CA ASN A 38 -2.57 -11.23 7.55
C ASN A 38 -1.09 -10.98 7.75
N TYR A 39 -0.69 -10.73 8.98
CA TYR A 39 0.65 -10.26 9.30
C TYR A 39 1.36 -11.26 10.20
N GLU A 40 2.43 -11.87 9.71
CA GLU A 40 3.28 -12.74 10.52
C GLU A 40 4.50 -11.99 11.04
N ASP A 41 5.20 -11.30 10.15
CA ASP A 41 6.40 -10.53 10.47
C ASP A 41 6.67 -9.52 9.33
N PRO A 42 7.69 -8.65 9.46
CA PRO A 42 7.97 -7.63 8.43
C PRO A 42 8.27 -8.18 7.03
N ASN A 43 8.56 -9.46 6.90
CA ASN A 43 8.90 -10.08 5.63
C ASN A 43 7.78 -10.97 5.08
N ASN A 44 6.73 -11.22 5.86
CA ASN A 44 5.64 -12.12 5.48
C ASN A 44 4.31 -11.55 5.92
N PHE A 45 3.59 -10.94 5.00
CA PHE A 45 2.27 -10.36 5.29
C PHE A 45 1.46 -10.18 4.00
N SER A 46 0.16 -9.98 4.18
CA SER A 46 -0.72 -9.60 3.07
C SER A 46 -1.69 -8.54 3.53
N ILE A 47 -2.12 -7.70 2.60
CA ILE A 47 -3.02 -6.58 2.86
C ILE A 47 -4.05 -6.52 1.73
N THR A 48 -5.31 -6.32 2.10
CA THR A 48 -6.36 -5.95 1.15
C THR A 48 -6.97 -4.65 1.63
N SER A 49 -7.06 -3.67 0.75
CA SER A 49 -7.68 -2.38 1.07
C SER A 49 -8.60 -1.90 -0.04
N ILE A 50 -9.47 -0.97 0.32
CA ILE A 50 -10.30 -0.23 -0.62
C ILE A 50 -9.85 1.23 -0.53
N VAL A 51 -9.46 1.79 -1.67
CA VAL A 51 -9.06 3.19 -1.76
C VAL A 51 -10.10 3.95 -2.58
N SER A 52 -10.69 4.98 -1.97
CA SER A 52 -11.72 5.78 -2.64
C SER A 52 -11.06 6.82 -3.55
N GLY A 53 -11.30 6.71 -4.86
CA GLY A 53 -10.87 7.72 -5.81
C GLY A 53 -11.93 8.83 -5.97
N ASN A 54 -11.80 9.63 -7.01
CA ASN A 54 -12.75 10.71 -7.27
C ASN A 54 -14.11 10.19 -7.72
N PHE A 55 -14.14 9.11 -8.46
CA PHE A 55 -15.36 8.56 -9.06
C PHE A 55 -15.63 7.12 -8.68
N ASP A 56 -14.58 6.37 -8.36
CA ASP A 56 -14.66 4.94 -8.09
C ASP A 56 -13.88 4.57 -6.85
N GLU A 57 -14.17 3.38 -6.35
CA GLU A 57 -13.35 2.74 -5.33
C GLU A 57 -12.49 1.67 -6.00
N TYR A 58 -11.25 1.53 -5.54
CA TYR A 58 -10.29 0.60 -6.09
C TYR A 58 -9.84 -0.39 -5.03
N GLN A 59 -9.94 -1.67 -5.35
CA GLN A 59 -9.41 -2.70 -4.46
C GLN A 59 -7.91 -2.86 -4.71
N VAL A 60 -7.15 -2.87 -3.63
CA VAL A 60 -5.70 -3.05 -3.65
C VAL A 60 -5.37 -4.33 -2.91
N ASN A 61 -4.55 -5.19 -3.52
CA ASN A 61 -4.08 -6.42 -2.92
C ASN A 61 -2.55 -6.42 -2.93
N ILE A 62 -1.96 -6.66 -1.76
CA ILE A 62 -0.52 -6.71 -1.58
C ILE A 62 -0.17 -7.98 -0.83
N GLU A 63 0.81 -8.71 -1.32
CA GLU A 63 1.32 -9.89 -0.64
C GLU A 63 2.85 -9.88 -0.67
N VAL A 64 3.45 -10.06 0.49
CA VAL A 64 4.90 -10.10 0.66
C VAL A 64 5.29 -11.41 1.30
N GLN A 65 6.25 -12.12 0.71
CA GLN A 65 6.78 -13.36 1.23
C GLN A 65 8.30 -13.33 1.19
N LYS A 66 8.93 -13.71 2.29
CA LYS A 66 10.39 -13.73 2.41
C LYS A 66 11.04 -12.39 2.07
N GLY A 67 10.37 -11.29 2.42
CA GLY A 67 10.87 -9.95 2.15
C GLY A 67 10.72 -9.50 0.71
N GLU A 68 10.04 -10.28 -0.13
CA GLU A 68 9.83 -9.95 -1.54
C GLU A 68 8.35 -9.71 -1.83
N LEU A 69 8.10 -8.74 -2.70
CA LEU A 69 6.76 -8.38 -3.13
C LEU A 69 6.27 -9.41 -4.16
N GLU A 70 5.36 -10.28 -3.74
CA GLU A 70 4.81 -11.32 -4.61
C GLU A 70 3.60 -10.82 -5.40
N ILE A 71 2.73 -10.04 -4.74
CA ILE A 71 1.54 -9.48 -5.36
C ILE A 71 1.43 -8.02 -4.97
N ALA A 72 1.21 -7.16 -5.95
CA ALA A 72 0.82 -5.78 -5.73
C ALA A 72 -0.07 -5.39 -6.90
N SER A 73 -1.36 -5.34 -6.67
CA SER A 73 -2.32 -5.08 -7.72
C SER A 73 -3.34 -4.02 -7.32
N CYS A 74 -3.80 -3.26 -8.30
CA CYS A 74 -4.82 -2.26 -8.16
C CYS A 74 -5.63 -2.21 -9.45
N GLU A 75 -6.91 -1.87 -9.33
CA GLU A 75 -7.82 -1.81 -10.47
C GLU A 75 -7.79 -0.46 -11.19
N CYS A 76 -6.91 0.46 -10.81
CA CYS A 76 -6.87 1.79 -11.39
C CYS A 76 -6.18 1.82 -12.77
N LEU A 77 -6.42 2.92 -13.50
CA LEU A 77 -5.84 3.10 -14.84
C LEU A 77 -4.32 3.23 -14.82
N ASP A 78 -3.77 3.85 -13.79
CA ASP A 78 -2.32 4.01 -13.66
C ASP A 78 -1.64 2.64 -13.60
N TYR A 79 -2.17 1.73 -12.79
CA TYR A 79 -1.66 0.38 -12.70
C TYR A 79 -1.84 -0.38 -14.02
N ALA A 80 -3.02 -0.25 -14.64
CA ALA A 80 -3.32 -0.95 -15.88
C ALA A 80 -2.40 -0.53 -17.04
N LYS A 81 -1.98 0.73 -17.07
CA LYS A 81 -1.11 1.25 -18.12
C LYS A 81 0.37 0.94 -17.90
N ASN A 82 0.82 1.02 -16.66
CA ASN A 82 2.25 1.04 -16.35
C ASN A 82 2.75 -0.18 -15.61
N TYR A 83 1.86 -0.97 -15.02
CA TYR A 83 2.19 -2.12 -14.16
C TYR A 83 3.14 -1.73 -13.02
N ASN A 84 3.08 -0.47 -12.59
CA ASN A 84 3.96 0.09 -11.57
C ASN A 84 3.20 0.33 -10.27
N MET A 85 3.96 0.69 -9.22
CA MET A 85 3.38 1.08 -7.94
C MET A 85 2.53 2.33 -8.14
N CYS A 86 1.23 2.16 -8.28
CA CYS A 86 0.32 3.30 -8.38
C CYS A 86 0.15 3.98 -7.01
N LYS A 87 -0.40 5.20 -7.03
CA LYS A 87 -0.62 5.97 -5.79
C LYS A 87 -1.49 5.22 -4.76
N HIS A 88 -2.41 4.36 -5.22
CA HIS A 88 -3.29 3.61 -4.32
C HIS A 88 -2.55 2.50 -3.59
N ILE A 89 -1.63 1.80 -4.26
CA ILE A 89 -0.78 0.78 -3.63
C ILE A 89 0.14 1.45 -2.60
N VAL A 90 0.76 2.56 -2.97
CA VAL A 90 1.64 3.31 -2.06
C VAL A 90 0.86 3.79 -0.84
N ALA A 91 -0.35 4.33 -1.04
CA ALA A 91 -1.21 4.80 0.05
C ALA A 91 -1.56 3.65 1.00
N THR A 92 -1.86 2.48 0.46
CA THR A 92 -2.16 1.30 1.27
C THR A 92 -0.97 0.90 2.14
N LEU A 93 0.23 0.85 1.57
CA LEU A 93 1.44 0.51 2.32
C LEU A 93 1.75 1.54 3.40
N MET A 94 1.64 2.82 3.08
CA MET A 94 1.86 3.89 4.06
C MET A 94 0.88 3.80 5.21
N LYS A 95 -0.40 3.59 4.90
CA LYS A 95 -1.44 3.44 5.93
C LYS A 95 -1.16 2.24 6.81
N PHE A 96 -0.77 1.12 6.20
CA PHE A 96 -0.42 -0.09 6.92
C PHE A 96 0.72 0.16 7.92
N GLU A 97 1.78 0.85 7.48
CA GLU A 97 2.90 1.17 8.36
C GLU A 97 2.49 2.08 9.51
N GLN A 98 1.57 3.01 9.27
CA GLN A 98 1.08 3.92 10.30
C GLN A 98 0.28 3.20 11.39
N THR A 99 -0.37 2.08 11.07
CA THR A 99 -1.17 1.35 12.05
C THR A 99 -0.33 0.61 13.09
N LYS A 100 0.97 0.53 12.91
CA LYS A 100 1.86 -0.16 13.84
C LYS A 100 1.74 0.31 15.29
N TYR A 101 1.39 1.58 15.49
CA TYR A 101 1.25 2.14 16.82
C TYR A 101 0.01 1.62 17.55
N TRP A 102 -0.99 1.20 16.81
CA TRP A 102 -2.23 0.69 17.39
C TRP A 102 -2.11 -0.75 17.84
N ASP A 103 -1.19 -1.49 17.23
CA ASP A 103 -0.96 -2.89 17.56
C ASP A 103 -0.18 -3.06 18.85
N ASN A 104 0.40 -2.00 19.39
CA ASN A 104 1.16 -2.03 20.63
C ASN A 104 0.29 -1.83 21.87
N GLU A 105 -0.98 -1.63 21.67
CA GLU A 105 -1.95 -1.51 22.73
C GLU A 105 -2.60 -2.85 23.05
#